data_c8d4a87881813b232bd63dd8ba5bca9c
#
_entry.id   c8d4a87881813b232bd63dd8ba5bca9c
#
_cell.length_a   1.000
_cell.length_b   1.000
_cell.length_c   1.000
_cell.angle_alpha   90.00
_cell.angle_beta   90.00
_cell.angle_gamma   90.00
#
_symmetry.space_group_name_H-M   'P 1'
#
loop_
_entity.id
_entity.type
_entity.pdbx_description
1 polymer ?
#
loop_
_entity_poly.entity_id
_entity_poly.type
_entity_poly.pdbx_seq_one_letter_code
_entity_poly.pdbx_strand_id
1 'polypeptide(L)'
;MKNIFCTLLHPLAKKGMITSMKAATQAAPEFELPAHLRTALLFGMACISTMAAAVFLELSVMSSVCLFLVAGIFYFYYKYGFQSTRQIKTLALISSAACTVIALLGRYSKEDNLYYGIRMEDFQNSPVQQGLLTAFIAAGLLLFFYFCFQRLYECAGRFTILRTKAPPMENWAVFLCCFLIIFICWLPYFLAYFPGILSNDSVWQMDQILGIRPLSNHHPFTHTMIIKLFYSIGYAIFGTANAGIATYTLFQMTTMALIFSYLIHTVYRQGAKTGWCIGLLAYFALVPFHAMYSLTMWKDILFGGVVLLFAISLWKLLNRYRSGESIWPVLPMFTITGVLMSLLRTNGFLAFALCIPFAVVMLRKQWLPVLAS
;
A
#
# COMPACT_ATOMS: atom_id res chain seq x y z
N MET A 1 1.07 25.53 2.76
CA MET A 1 1.03 24.12 2.32
C MET A 1 2.34 23.63 1.64
N LYS A 2 3.49 24.06 2.13
CA LYS A 2 4.81 23.76 1.53
C LYS A 2 5.50 22.52 2.12
N ASN A 3 4.89 21.69 3.02
CA ASN A 3 5.73 21.09 4.03
C ASN A 3 5.40 19.68 4.53
N ILE A 4 5.10 18.66 3.71
CA ILE A 4 4.98 17.33 4.29
C ILE A 4 5.96 16.31 3.77
N PHE A 5 6.19 16.23 2.49
CA PHE A 5 7.41 15.57 2.05
C PHE A 5 8.65 16.37 2.46
N CYS A 6 8.54 17.70 2.53
CA CYS A 6 9.57 18.50 3.20
C CYS A 6 9.57 18.33 4.72
N THR A 7 8.52 18.03 5.46
CA THR A 7 8.57 18.04 6.94
C THR A 7 8.87 16.67 7.55
N LEU A 8 8.65 15.56 6.85
CA LEU A 8 9.42 14.33 7.12
C LEU A 8 10.88 14.44 6.62
N LEU A 9 11.13 15.27 5.61
CA LEU A 9 12.44 15.53 5.01
C LEU A 9 12.91 17.00 5.17
N HIS A 10 12.12 17.89 5.77
CA HIS A 10 12.41 19.31 5.93
C HIS A 10 13.47 19.65 6.98
N PRO A 11 13.93 18.77 7.87
CA PRO A 11 15.21 19.02 8.52
C PRO A 11 16.35 19.12 7.52
N LEU A 12 16.18 18.57 6.29
CA LEU A 12 17.24 18.46 5.27
C LEU A 12 17.25 19.62 4.25
N ALA A 13 16.22 20.43 4.18
CA ALA A 13 16.05 21.44 3.10
C ALA A 13 16.32 22.91 3.50
N LYS A 14 16.56 23.23 4.77
CA LYS A 14 17.10 24.54 5.13
C LYS A 14 18.58 24.59 4.79
N LYS A 15 18.97 25.49 3.85
CA LYS A 15 20.38 25.73 3.45
C LYS A 15 21.35 25.85 4.64
N GLY A 16 20.90 26.35 5.79
CA GLY A 16 21.67 26.43 7.04
C GLY A 16 21.86 25.07 7.74
N MET A 17 20.97 24.11 7.53
CA MET A 17 21.08 22.78 8.15
C MET A 17 21.96 21.84 7.31
N ILE A 18 22.01 22.02 5.99
CA ILE A 18 22.93 21.29 5.11
C ILE A 18 24.39 21.69 5.43
N THR A 19 24.64 22.96 5.76
CA THR A 19 25.96 23.42 6.21
C THR A 19 26.30 22.92 7.62
N SER A 20 25.33 22.93 8.53
CA SER A 20 25.46 22.33 9.87
C SER A 20 25.59 20.81 9.82
N MET A 21 24.89 20.11 8.92
CA MET A 21 25.04 18.67 8.74
C MET A 21 26.40 18.29 8.12
N LYS A 22 26.97 19.12 7.24
CA LYS A 22 28.35 18.93 6.77
C LYS A 22 29.36 19.14 7.89
N ALA A 23 29.13 20.05 8.82
CA ALA A 23 29.97 20.26 9.99
C ALA A 23 29.78 19.17 11.05
N ALA A 24 28.55 18.64 11.23
CA ALA A 24 28.27 17.55 12.16
C ALA A 24 28.75 16.16 11.65
N THR A 25 29.06 16.04 10.35
CA THR A 25 29.63 14.80 9.78
C THR A 25 31.14 14.67 10.11
N GLN A 26 31.75 15.69 10.71
CA GLN A 26 33.17 15.65 11.12
C GLN A 26 33.42 15.24 12.59
N ALA A 27 32.41 14.88 13.36
CA ALA A 27 32.56 14.63 14.79
C ALA A 27 32.02 13.24 15.19
N ALA A 28 32.77 12.20 14.94
CA ALA A 28 33.08 11.02 15.74
C ALA A 28 33.93 10.08 14.87
N PRO A 29 35.00 9.48 15.35
CA PRO A 29 35.69 8.43 14.62
C PRO A 29 34.70 7.25 14.51
N GLU A 30 34.05 7.10 13.36
CA GLU A 30 33.34 5.85 13.05
C GLU A 30 34.44 4.78 13.00
N PHE A 31 34.29 3.75 13.83
CA PHE A 31 35.13 2.56 13.77
C PHE A 31 34.99 1.95 12.39
N GLU A 32 35.91 2.30 11.47
CA GLU A 32 35.91 1.77 10.12
C GLU A 32 36.49 0.35 10.16
N LEU A 33 35.62 -0.62 9.96
CA LEU A 33 36.04 -2.01 9.74
C LEU A 33 36.98 -2.09 8.51
N PRO A 34 38.07 -2.86 8.57
CA PRO A 34 38.93 -3.13 7.43
C PRO A 34 38.10 -3.56 6.20
N ALA A 35 38.46 -3.11 5.01
CA ALA A 35 37.67 -3.31 3.79
C ALA A 35 37.30 -4.77 3.53
N HIS A 36 38.27 -5.70 3.74
CA HIS A 36 38.05 -7.14 3.59
C HIS A 36 37.04 -7.70 4.59
N LEU A 37 37.08 -7.25 5.85
CA LEU A 37 36.14 -7.69 6.89
C LEU A 37 34.74 -7.13 6.64
N ARG A 38 34.66 -5.87 6.20
CA ARG A 38 33.38 -5.27 5.77
C ARG A 38 32.76 -6.03 4.60
N THR A 39 33.56 -6.40 3.61
CA THR A 39 33.09 -7.18 2.44
C THR A 39 32.60 -8.56 2.84
N ALA A 40 33.36 -9.27 3.70
CA ALA A 40 32.97 -10.58 4.21
C ALA A 40 31.66 -10.51 5.02
N LEU A 41 31.50 -9.47 5.86
CA LEU A 41 30.29 -9.25 6.64
C LEU A 41 29.07 -9.04 5.72
N LEU A 42 29.19 -8.17 4.72
CA LEU A 42 28.11 -7.90 3.76
C LEU A 42 27.74 -9.14 2.94
N PHE A 43 28.73 -9.94 2.57
CA PHE A 43 28.48 -11.22 1.91
C PHE A 43 27.72 -12.21 2.80
N GLY A 44 28.13 -12.36 4.05
CA GLY A 44 27.43 -13.19 5.04
C GLY A 44 25.98 -12.72 5.24
N MET A 45 25.78 -11.40 5.36
CA MET A 45 24.42 -10.82 5.49
C MET A 45 23.58 -11.09 4.24
N ALA A 46 24.16 -11.02 3.06
CA ALA A 46 23.44 -11.33 1.80
C ALA A 46 23.06 -12.82 1.73
N CYS A 47 23.94 -13.73 2.15
CA CYS A 47 23.64 -15.15 2.22
C CYS A 47 22.47 -15.43 3.19
N ILE A 48 22.51 -14.87 4.40
CA ILE A 48 21.44 -15.00 5.40
C ILE A 48 20.11 -14.46 4.84
N SER A 49 20.10 -13.28 4.24
CA SER A 49 18.89 -12.68 3.66
C SER A 49 18.32 -13.54 2.52
N THR A 50 19.18 -14.07 1.66
CA THR A 50 18.75 -14.93 0.53
C THR A 50 18.19 -16.25 1.02
N MET A 51 18.88 -16.93 1.95
CA MET A 51 18.40 -18.18 2.51
C MET A 51 17.08 -18.00 3.24
N ALA A 52 16.94 -16.95 4.04
CA ALA A 52 15.70 -16.62 4.73
C ALA A 52 14.55 -16.34 3.75
N ALA A 53 14.82 -15.57 2.69
CA ALA A 53 13.84 -15.29 1.64
C ALA A 53 13.47 -16.57 0.87
N ALA A 54 14.42 -17.43 0.55
CA ALA A 54 14.16 -18.71 -0.12
C ALA A 54 13.26 -19.61 0.73
N VAL A 55 13.56 -19.77 2.01
CA VAL A 55 12.72 -20.54 2.93
C VAL A 55 11.35 -19.91 3.12
N PHE A 56 11.27 -18.58 3.22
CA PHE A 56 10.00 -17.85 3.33
C PHE A 56 9.11 -18.04 2.10
N LEU A 57 9.71 -18.02 0.90
CA LEU A 57 9.01 -18.17 -0.38
C LEU A 57 8.87 -19.63 -0.84
N GLU A 58 9.26 -20.60 0.00
CA GLU A 58 9.23 -22.04 -0.32
C GLU A 58 10.05 -22.40 -1.57
N LEU A 59 11.13 -21.63 -1.85
CA LEU A 59 12.03 -21.88 -2.96
C LEU A 59 13.12 -22.90 -2.53
N SER A 60 13.55 -23.73 -3.48
CA SER A 60 14.71 -24.59 -3.24
C SER A 60 15.97 -23.74 -3.03
N VAL A 61 16.62 -23.90 -1.88
CA VAL A 61 17.87 -23.19 -1.54
C VAL A 61 18.99 -23.55 -2.50
N MET A 62 18.95 -24.74 -3.10
CA MET A 62 19.92 -25.22 -4.10
C MET A 62 19.63 -24.77 -5.53
N SER A 63 18.59 -23.95 -5.74
CA SER A 63 18.25 -23.47 -7.09
C SER A 63 19.25 -22.42 -7.59
N SER A 64 19.47 -22.41 -8.91
CA SER A 64 20.27 -21.37 -9.57
C SER A 64 19.75 -19.95 -9.28
N VAL A 65 18.44 -19.81 -9.07
CA VAL A 65 17.80 -18.54 -8.68
C VAL A 65 18.38 -17.99 -7.38
N CYS A 66 18.64 -18.86 -6.39
CA CYS A 66 19.23 -18.43 -5.12
C CYS A 66 20.66 -17.92 -5.31
N LEU A 67 21.45 -18.48 -6.21
CA LEU A 67 22.80 -17.99 -6.53
C LEU A 67 22.77 -16.57 -7.12
N PHE A 68 21.85 -16.33 -8.07
CA PHE A 68 21.65 -14.98 -8.63
C PHE A 68 21.15 -14.00 -7.58
N LEU A 69 20.26 -14.44 -6.68
CA LEU A 69 19.77 -13.60 -5.58
C LEU A 69 20.90 -13.24 -4.61
N VAL A 70 21.77 -14.19 -4.22
CA VAL A 70 22.93 -13.89 -3.36
C VAL A 70 23.81 -12.84 -4.02
N ALA A 71 24.15 -13.03 -5.29
CA ALA A 71 25.00 -12.08 -6.01
C ALA A 71 24.36 -10.68 -6.12
N GLY A 72 23.07 -10.62 -6.45
CA GLY A 72 22.31 -9.37 -6.55
C GLY A 72 22.17 -8.64 -5.22
N ILE A 73 21.80 -9.35 -4.16
CA ILE A 73 21.66 -8.81 -2.80
C ILE A 73 23.04 -8.38 -2.25
N PHE A 74 24.08 -9.18 -2.47
CA PHE A 74 25.45 -8.81 -2.08
C PHE A 74 25.92 -7.54 -2.79
N TYR A 75 25.74 -7.45 -4.12
CA TYR A 75 26.06 -6.23 -4.87
C TYR A 75 25.30 -5.02 -4.35
N PHE A 76 24.01 -5.20 -4.05
CA PHE A 76 23.18 -4.14 -3.49
C PHE A 76 23.69 -3.68 -2.11
N TYR A 77 23.99 -4.61 -1.20
CA TYR A 77 24.54 -4.28 0.11
C TYR A 77 25.93 -3.64 0.04
N TYR A 78 26.78 -4.15 -0.84
CA TYR A 78 28.12 -3.61 -1.05
C TYR A 78 28.10 -2.17 -1.56
N LYS A 79 27.24 -1.91 -2.55
CA LYS A 79 27.13 -0.58 -3.17
C LYS A 79 26.43 0.46 -2.29
N TYR A 80 25.46 0.06 -1.50
CA TYR A 80 24.55 0.97 -0.82
C TYR A 80 24.51 0.81 0.71
N GLY A 81 25.16 -0.19 1.27
CA GLY A 81 25.17 -0.42 2.71
C GLY A 81 25.96 0.64 3.49
N PHE A 82 25.52 0.94 4.70
CA PHE A 82 26.20 1.77 5.71
C PHE A 82 26.38 3.27 5.41
N GLN A 83 25.91 3.80 4.30
CA GLN A 83 26.14 5.20 3.90
C GLN A 83 25.09 6.20 4.39
N SER A 84 24.09 5.79 5.14
CA SER A 84 22.94 6.62 5.51
C SER A 84 23.11 7.35 6.84
N THR A 85 22.39 8.47 6.97
CA THR A 85 22.31 9.23 8.23
C THR A 85 21.62 8.41 9.33
N ARG A 86 21.89 8.76 10.61
CA ARG A 86 21.27 8.09 11.78
C ARG A 86 19.74 8.06 11.70
N GLN A 87 19.11 9.17 11.22
CA GLN A 87 17.66 9.26 11.08
C GLN A 87 17.13 8.26 10.06
N ILE A 88 17.77 8.14 8.89
CA ILE A 88 17.38 7.17 7.85
C ILE A 88 17.56 5.74 8.38
N LYS A 89 18.66 5.44 9.07
CA LYS A 89 18.90 4.14 9.70
C LYS A 89 17.78 3.77 10.69
N THR A 90 17.37 4.71 11.55
CA THR A 90 16.28 4.48 12.52
C THR A 90 14.94 4.25 11.83
N LEU A 91 14.57 5.07 10.83
CA LEU A 91 13.33 4.89 10.07
C LEU A 91 13.33 3.57 9.29
N ALA A 92 14.45 3.21 8.66
CA ALA A 92 14.61 1.94 7.96
C ALA A 92 14.46 0.76 8.91
N LEU A 93 15.00 0.83 10.13
CA LEU A 93 14.87 -0.23 11.14
C LEU A 93 13.41 -0.40 11.58
N ILE A 94 12.69 0.69 11.86
CA ILE A 94 11.28 0.62 12.26
C ILE A 94 10.43 0.03 11.13
N SER A 95 10.63 0.51 9.90
CA SER A 95 9.86 0.03 8.73
C SER A 95 10.17 -1.43 8.42
N SER A 96 11.44 -1.84 8.53
CA SER A 96 11.84 -3.24 8.30
C SER A 96 11.29 -4.18 9.37
N ALA A 97 11.29 -3.76 10.64
CA ALA A 97 10.68 -4.53 11.71
C ALA A 97 9.18 -4.72 11.48
N ALA A 98 8.46 -3.66 11.13
CA ALA A 98 7.03 -3.73 10.81
C ALA A 98 6.75 -4.69 9.64
N CYS A 99 7.50 -4.57 8.52
CA CYS A 99 7.33 -5.46 7.37
C CYS A 99 7.68 -6.92 7.70
N THR A 100 8.71 -7.15 8.51
CA THR A 100 9.08 -8.50 8.95
C THR A 100 7.99 -9.13 9.80
N VAL A 101 7.42 -8.39 10.75
CA VAL A 101 6.29 -8.86 11.57
C VAL A 101 5.09 -9.20 10.69
N ILE A 102 4.71 -8.33 9.75
CA ILE A 102 3.59 -8.56 8.83
C ILE A 102 3.85 -9.81 7.98
N ALA A 103 5.06 -9.98 7.45
CA ALA A 103 5.43 -11.16 6.66
C ALA A 103 5.32 -12.45 7.47
N LEU A 104 5.82 -12.46 8.71
CA LEU A 104 5.72 -13.63 9.60
C LEU A 104 4.27 -13.93 9.99
N LEU A 105 3.46 -12.92 10.31
CA LEU A 105 2.03 -13.12 10.59
C LEU A 105 1.30 -13.70 9.38
N GLY A 106 1.64 -13.24 8.17
CA GLY A 106 1.10 -13.79 6.92
C GLY A 106 1.48 -15.28 6.72
N ARG A 107 2.70 -15.67 7.09
CA ARG A 107 3.14 -17.07 7.04
C ARG A 107 2.35 -17.95 8.02
N TYR A 108 2.22 -17.54 9.29
CA TYR A 108 1.44 -18.27 10.28
C TYR A 108 -0.04 -18.40 9.88
N SER A 109 -0.64 -17.33 9.37
CA SER A 109 -2.03 -17.37 8.87
C SER A 109 -2.22 -18.34 7.69
N LYS A 110 -1.18 -18.59 6.90
CA LYS A 110 -1.22 -19.55 5.79
C LYS A 110 -1.12 -21.00 6.28
N GLU A 111 -0.35 -21.25 7.34
CA GLU A 111 -0.20 -22.59 7.93
C GLU A 111 -1.50 -23.10 8.57
N ASP A 112 -2.32 -22.20 9.14
CA ASP A 112 -3.63 -22.53 9.73
C ASP A 112 -4.74 -22.73 8.68
N ASN A 113 -4.55 -22.31 7.43
CA ASN A 113 -5.52 -22.50 6.35
C ASN A 113 -5.37 -23.88 5.70
N LEU A 114 -5.73 -24.92 6.41
CA LEU A 114 -5.89 -26.33 5.96
C LEU A 114 -7.04 -26.49 4.92
N TYR A 115 -7.21 -25.52 4.00
CA TYR A 115 -8.38 -25.52 3.10
C TYR A 115 -8.18 -26.30 1.80
N TYR A 116 -6.99 -26.81 1.52
CA TYR A 116 -6.70 -27.57 0.31
C TYR A 116 -6.02 -28.91 0.58
N GLY A 117 -6.52 -29.75 1.51
CA GLY A 117 -6.28 -31.21 1.48
C GLY A 117 -4.84 -31.74 1.24
N ILE A 118 -3.87 -30.84 1.12
CA ILE A 118 -2.47 -31.18 1.07
C ILE A 118 -1.93 -30.95 2.48
N ARG A 119 -2.12 -31.96 3.33
CA ARG A 119 -1.24 -32.13 4.48
C ARG A 119 0.18 -32.17 3.92
N MET A 120 0.97 -31.14 4.18
CA MET A 120 2.40 -31.33 4.31
C MET A 120 2.60 -32.16 5.58
N GLU A 121 2.24 -33.40 5.53
CA GLU A 121 2.72 -34.41 6.46
C GLU A 121 4.22 -34.40 6.31
N ASP A 122 4.89 -34.36 7.44
CA ASP A 122 6.27 -34.72 7.67
C ASP A 122 7.36 -33.65 7.67
N PHE A 123 7.10 -32.50 8.23
CA PHE A 123 8.14 -31.95 9.10
C PHE A 123 7.53 -31.75 10.50
N GLN A 124 7.49 -32.82 11.29
CA GLN A 124 7.35 -32.71 12.74
C GLN A 124 8.62 -32.09 13.32
N ASN A 125 8.88 -30.83 12.93
CA ASN A 125 9.90 -30.05 13.59
C ASN A 125 9.46 -29.83 15.03
N SER A 126 10.31 -30.14 15.96
CA SER A 126 10.06 -29.83 17.36
C SER A 126 9.74 -28.33 17.50
N PRO A 127 8.96 -27.90 18.50
CA PRO A 127 8.68 -26.46 18.72
C PRO A 127 9.95 -25.58 18.78
N VAL A 128 11.06 -26.16 19.25
CA VAL A 128 12.36 -25.47 19.26
C VAL A 128 12.91 -25.25 17.87
N GLN A 129 12.82 -26.27 16.99
CA GLN A 129 13.28 -26.16 15.58
C GLN A 129 12.43 -25.14 14.81
N GLN A 130 11.11 -25.15 14.99
CA GLN A 130 10.20 -24.15 14.40
C GLN A 130 10.54 -22.73 14.89
N GLY A 131 10.80 -22.57 16.20
CA GLY A 131 11.21 -21.29 16.78
C GLY A 131 12.54 -20.80 16.19
N LEU A 132 13.54 -21.66 16.07
CA LEU A 132 14.83 -21.32 15.46
C LEU A 132 14.70 -20.96 13.96
N LEU A 133 13.90 -21.70 13.22
CA LEU A 133 13.64 -21.42 11.80
C LEU A 133 12.94 -20.07 11.64
N THR A 134 11.94 -19.79 12.46
CA THR A 134 11.24 -18.51 12.46
C THR A 134 12.16 -17.35 12.82
N ALA A 135 13.02 -17.52 13.82
CA ALA A 135 14.01 -16.51 14.19
C ALA A 135 15.02 -16.26 13.06
N PHE A 136 15.46 -17.32 12.37
CA PHE A 136 16.34 -17.20 11.21
C PHE A 136 15.66 -16.44 10.06
N ILE A 137 14.42 -16.78 9.72
CA ILE A 137 13.64 -16.09 8.69
C ILE A 137 13.44 -14.62 9.08
N ALA A 138 13.09 -14.35 10.35
CA ALA A 138 12.92 -13.00 10.86
C ALA A 138 14.19 -12.16 10.70
N ALA A 139 15.35 -12.70 11.11
CA ALA A 139 16.63 -12.01 11.01
C ALA A 139 17.00 -11.69 9.54
N GLY A 140 16.85 -12.65 8.65
CA GLY A 140 17.18 -12.46 7.23
C GLY A 140 16.24 -11.49 6.52
N LEU A 141 14.93 -11.55 6.78
CA LEU A 141 13.95 -10.59 6.24
C LEU A 141 14.17 -9.20 6.81
N LEU A 142 14.47 -9.08 8.12
CA LEU A 142 14.78 -7.80 8.75
C LEU A 142 15.98 -7.13 8.09
N LEU A 143 17.06 -7.87 7.84
CA LEU A 143 18.23 -7.38 7.11
C LEU A 143 17.89 -6.94 5.70
N PHE A 144 17.17 -7.77 4.95
CA PHE A 144 16.77 -7.45 3.59
C PHE A 144 15.93 -6.18 3.52
N PHE A 145 14.85 -6.11 4.29
CA PHE A 145 13.98 -4.93 4.33
C PHE A 145 14.71 -3.69 4.85
N TYR A 146 15.63 -3.83 5.81
CA TYR A 146 16.40 -2.72 6.34
C TYR A 146 17.22 -2.01 5.24
N PHE A 147 17.97 -2.76 4.43
CA PHE A 147 18.74 -2.16 3.34
C PHE A 147 17.84 -1.63 2.23
N CYS A 148 16.72 -2.30 1.94
CA CYS A 148 15.74 -1.82 0.95
C CYS A 148 15.14 -0.47 1.40
N PHE A 149 14.67 -0.36 2.65
CA PHE A 149 14.11 0.89 3.17
C PHE A 149 15.14 1.99 3.30
N GLN A 150 16.36 1.66 3.74
CA GLN A 150 17.44 2.62 3.78
C GLN A 150 17.66 3.24 2.41
N ARG A 151 17.74 2.43 1.37
CA ARG A 151 17.92 2.91 0.00
C ARG A 151 16.70 3.67 -0.52
N LEU A 152 15.51 3.19 -0.21
CA LEU A 152 14.26 3.86 -0.58
C LEU A 152 14.20 5.28 0.00
N TYR A 153 14.50 5.46 1.27
CA TYR A 153 14.50 6.76 1.93
C TYR A 153 15.59 7.69 1.40
N GLU A 154 16.78 7.19 1.10
CA GLU A 154 17.83 7.97 0.44
C GLU A 154 17.40 8.44 -0.95
N CYS A 155 16.84 7.55 -1.76
CA CYS A 155 16.34 7.88 -3.08
C CYS A 155 15.19 8.90 -2.99
N ALA A 156 14.23 8.68 -2.09
CA ALA A 156 13.12 9.62 -1.88
C ALA A 156 13.60 11.02 -1.53
N GLY A 157 14.68 11.14 -0.75
CA GLY A 157 15.29 12.44 -0.42
C GLY A 157 15.97 13.15 -1.59
N ARG A 158 16.38 12.41 -2.64
CA ARG A 158 17.03 12.98 -3.83
C ARG A 158 16.05 13.49 -4.88
N PHE A 159 14.80 13.00 -4.86
CA PHE A 159 13.80 13.41 -5.84
C PHE A 159 13.16 14.74 -5.46
N THR A 160 13.35 15.76 -6.29
CA THR A 160 12.59 17.01 -6.19
C THR A 160 11.23 16.83 -6.85
N ILE A 161 10.24 16.41 -6.04
CA ILE A 161 8.88 16.16 -6.52
C ILE A 161 8.09 17.46 -6.65
N LEU A 162 8.45 18.50 -5.86
CA LEU A 162 7.69 19.73 -5.77
C LEU A 162 8.00 20.72 -6.91
N ARG A 163 6.97 21.44 -7.35
CA ARG A 163 7.05 22.53 -8.30
C ARG A 163 7.66 23.78 -7.67
N THR A 164 8.41 24.51 -8.47
CA THR A 164 8.91 25.86 -8.11
C THR A 164 8.02 26.97 -8.66
N LYS A 165 7.17 26.68 -9.66
CA LYS A 165 6.28 27.63 -10.35
C LYS A 165 4.81 27.37 -9.98
N ALA A 166 3.96 28.36 -10.22
CA ALA A 166 2.51 28.23 -10.07
C ALA A 166 1.94 27.05 -10.90
N PRO A 167 0.85 26.44 -10.46
CA PRO A 167 0.22 25.34 -11.20
C PRO A 167 -0.31 25.83 -12.57
N PRO A 168 -0.12 25.06 -13.65
CA PRO A 168 -0.54 25.45 -14.98
C PRO A 168 -2.05 25.32 -15.21
N MET A 169 -2.77 24.60 -14.37
CA MET A 169 -4.20 24.33 -14.51
C MET A 169 -4.93 24.56 -13.18
N GLU A 170 -6.21 24.92 -13.27
CA GLU A 170 -7.09 24.97 -12.11
C GLU A 170 -7.28 23.58 -11.48
N ASN A 171 -7.46 23.54 -10.18
CA ASN A 171 -7.50 22.27 -9.43
C ASN A 171 -8.63 21.35 -9.86
N TRP A 172 -9.86 21.90 -10.08
CA TRP A 172 -11.02 21.11 -10.49
C TRP A 172 -10.87 20.57 -11.92
N ALA A 173 -10.24 21.32 -12.81
CA ALA A 173 -9.97 20.89 -14.18
C ALA A 173 -9.02 19.68 -14.21
N VAL A 174 -7.98 19.66 -13.35
CA VAL A 174 -7.09 18.51 -13.23
C VAL A 174 -7.84 17.25 -12.80
N PHE A 175 -8.73 17.38 -11.81
CA PHE A 175 -9.54 16.24 -11.37
C PHE A 175 -10.41 15.68 -12.49
N LEU A 176 -11.14 16.56 -13.16
CA LEU A 176 -12.06 16.18 -14.24
C LEU A 176 -11.32 15.59 -15.44
N CYS A 177 -10.22 16.21 -15.87
CA CYS A 177 -9.41 15.69 -16.98
C CYS A 177 -8.83 14.32 -16.65
N CYS A 178 -8.29 14.12 -15.44
CA CYS A 178 -7.79 12.81 -15.03
C CYS A 178 -8.89 11.75 -15.03
N PHE A 179 -10.06 12.07 -14.49
CA PHE A 179 -11.22 11.18 -14.50
C PHE A 179 -11.62 10.77 -15.92
N LEU A 180 -11.81 11.74 -16.80
CA LEU A 180 -12.22 11.48 -18.17
C LEU A 180 -11.18 10.64 -18.93
N ILE A 181 -9.90 10.95 -18.77
CA ILE A 181 -8.83 10.19 -19.42
C ILE A 181 -8.81 8.74 -18.92
N ILE A 182 -8.83 8.51 -17.61
CA ILE A 182 -8.83 7.15 -17.03
C ILE A 182 -10.07 6.40 -17.51
N PHE A 183 -11.25 7.01 -17.41
CA PHE A 183 -12.52 6.38 -17.78
C PHE A 183 -12.56 6.00 -19.25
N ILE A 184 -12.16 6.93 -20.15
CA ILE A 184 -12.13 6.68 -21.61
C ILE A 184 -11.11 5.59 -21.95
N CYS A 185 -9.93 5.58 -21.32
CA CYS A 185 -8.93 4.53 -21.55
C CYS A 185 -9.42 3.14 -21.08
N TRP A 186 -10.32 3.08 -20.09
CA TRP A 186 -10.87 1.82 -19.61
C TRP A 186 -12.10 1.35 -20.36
N LEU A 187 -12.77 2.26 -21.10
CA LEU A 187 -13.99 1.94 -21.85
C LEU A 187 -13.81 0.80 -22.88
N PRO A 188 -12.70 0.71 -23.65
CA PRO A 188 -12.47 -0.43 -24.55
C PRO A 188 -12.44 -1.77 -23.82
N TYR A 189 -11.90 -1.82 -22.61
CA TYR A 189 -11.90 -3.03 -21.79
C TYR A 189 -13.32 -3.38 -21.34
N PHE A 190 -14.12 -2.40 -20.91
CA PHE A 190 -15.51 -2.63 -20.57
C PHE A 190 -16.31 -3.20 -21.74
N LEU A 191 -16.11 -2.67 -22.95
CA LEU A 191 -16.78 -3.16 -24.15
C LEU A 191 -16.32 -4.58 -24.51
N ALA A 192 -15.04 -4.90 -24.37
CA ALA A 192 -14.49 -6.21 -24.65
C ALA A 192 -14.94 -7.29 -23.65
N TYR A 193 -15.12 -6.92 -22.38
CA TYR A 193 -15.51 -7.83 -21.30
C TYR A 193 -16.96 -7.63 -20.82
N PHE A 194 -17.81 -7.02 -21.68
CA PHE A 194 -19.22 -6.79 -21.36
C PHE A 194 -19.92 -8.11 -20.98
N PRO A 195 -20.70 -8.15 -19.91
CA PRO A 195 -21.17 -7.07 -19.00
C PRO A 195 -20.21 -6.81 -17.82
N GLY A 196 -19.10 -7.50 -17.71
CA GLY A 196 -18.12 -7.46 -16.65
C GLY A 196 -17.50 -8.82 -16.41
N ILE A 197 -16.51 -8.89 -15.55
CA ILE A 197 -15.80 -10.13 -15.19
C ILE A 197 -16.35 -10.63 -13.87
N LEU A 198 -16.88 -11.85 -13.87
CA LEU A 198 -17.36 -12.54 -12.67
C LEU A 198 -16.24 -13.42 -12.09
N SER A 199 -16.02 -13.31 -10.79
CA SER A 199 -15.18 -14.22 -10.01
C SER A 199 -16.05 -15.24 -9.25
N ASN A 200 -15.46 -16.25 -8.66
CA ASN A 200 -16.21 -17.21 -7.84
C ASN A 200 -16.97 -16.49 -6.69
N ASP A 201 -16.35 -15.52 -6.07
CA ASP A 201 -16.98 -14.71 -4.99
C ASP A 201 -18.20 -13.95 -5.49
N SER A 202 -18.13 -13.37 -6.69
CA SER A 202 -19.24 -12.63 -7.26
C SER A 202 -20.40 -13.53 -7.69
N VAL A 203 -20.12 -14.74 -8.18
CA VAL A 203 -21.18 -15.74 -8.49
C VAL A 203 -21.93 -16.11 -7.21
N TRP A 204 -21.21 -16.37 -6.12
CA TRP A 204 -21.84 -16.62 -4.81
C TRP A 204 -22.76 -15.47 -4.36
N GLN A 205 -22.29 -14.23 -4.50
CA GLN A 205 -23.08 -13.06 -4.15
C GLN A 205 -24.29 -12.86 -5.09
N MET A 206 -24.14 -13.19 -6.37
CA MET A 206 -25.26 -13.18 -7.32
C MET A 206 -26.31 -14.22 -6.97
N ASP A 207 -25.92 -15.46 -6.60
CA ASP A 207 -26.83 -16.50 -6.12
C ASP A 207 -27.65 -16.03 -4.89
N GLN A 208 -27.01 -15.28 -3.99
CA GLN A 208 -27.68 -14.70 -2.83
C GLN A 208 -28.68 -13.59 -3.22
N ILE A 209 -28.33 -12.75 -4.18
CA ILE A 209 -29.19 -11.67 -4.66
C ILE A 209 -30.42 -12.22 -5.40
N LEU A 210 -30.23 -13.29 -6.17
CA LEU A 210 -31.28 -13.97 -6.93
C LEU A 210 -32.14 -14.92 -6.08
N GLY A 211 -31.82 -15.07 -4.77
CA GLY A 211 -32.57 -15.93 -3.87
C GLY A 211 -32.28 -17.43 -4.04
N ILE A 212 -31.29 -17.82 -4.82
CA ILE A 212 -30.84 -19.20 -5.02
C ILE A 212 -30.14 -19.72 -3.74
N ARG A 213 -29.44 -18.83 -3.03
CA ARG A 213 -28.76 -19.13 -1.76
C ARG A 213 -29.23 -18.17 -0.66
N PRO A 214 -29.25 -18.62 0.61
CA PRO A 214 -29.57 -17.74 1.73
C PRO A 214 -28.50 -16.63 1.88
N LEU A 215 -28.92 -15.44 2.30
CA LEU A 215 -28.01 -14.36 2.64
C LEU A 215 -27.14 -14.80 3.82
N SER A 216 -25.84 -14.67 3.66
CA SER A 216 -24.86 -14.98 4.70
C SER A 216 -23.78 -13.90 4.73
N ASN A 217 -23.07 -13.79 5.85
CA ASN A 217 -21.95 -12.84 6.00
C ASN A 217 -20.60 -13.48 5.63
N HIS A 218 -20.59 -14.60 4.90
CA HIS A 218 -19.36 -15.20 4.37
C HIS A 218 -18.65 -14.22 3.39
N HIS A 219 -19.46 -13.55 2.55
CA HIS A 219 -19.01 -12.36 1.84
C HIS A 219 -19.60 -11.12 2.52
N PRO A 220 -18.89 -9.99 2.58
CA PRO A 220 -19.38 -8.78 3.26
C PRO A 220 -20.77 -8.39 2.76
N PHE A 221 -21.73 -8.38 3.69
CA PHE A 221 -23.13 -8.06 3.39
C PHE A 221 -23.30 -6.74 2.64
N THR A 222 -22.53 -5.73 3.04
CA THR A 222 -22.57 -4.40 2.41
C THR A 222 -22.22 -4.47 0.92
N HIS A 223 -21.18 -5.23 0.52
CA HIS A 223 -20.82 -5.39 -0.89
C HIS A 223 -21.94 -6.12 -1.66
N THR A 224 -22.53 -7.17 -1.09
CA THR A 224 -23.68 -7.88 -1.69
C THR A 224 -24.86 -6.94 -1.90
N MET A 225 -25.13 -6.04 -0.95
CA MET A 225 -26.22 -5.04 -1.10
C MET A 225 -25.92 -3.98 -2.15
N ILE A 226 -24.66 -3.56 -2.30
CA ILE A 226 -24.24 -2.65 -3.38
C ILE A 226 -24.47 -3.32 -4.75
N ILE A 227 -24.04 -4.59 -4.88
CA ILE A 227 -24.31 -5.34 -6.12
C ILE A 227 -25.82 -5.40 -6.38
N LYS A 228 -26.62 -5.80 -5.37
CA LYS A 228 -28.07 -5.89 -5.48
C LYS A 228 -28.71 -4.59 -5.98
N LEU A 229 -28.28 -3.46 -5.40
CA LEU A 229 -28.81 -2.15 -5.76
C LEU A 229 -28.59 -1.85 -7.25
N PHE A 230 -27.35 -1.90 -7.71
CA PHE A 230 -27.02 -1.55 -9.10
C PHE A 230 -27.49 -2.59 -10.11
N TYR A 231 -27.46 -3.87 -9.76
CA TYR A 231 -28.06 -4.94 -10.55
C TYR A 231 -29.57 -4.73 -10.73
N SER A 232 -30.29 -4.45 -9.66
CA SER A 232 -31.74 -4.22 -9.72
C SER A 232 -32.10 -2.99 -10.56
N ILE A 233 -31.34 -1.91 -10.48
CA ILE A 233 -31.52 -0.72 -11.31
C ILE A 233 -31.32 -1.08 -12.79
N GLY A 234 -30.22 -1.73 -13.16
CA GLY A 234 -29.97 -2.11 -14.55
C GLY A 234 -30.99 -3.10 -15.09
N TYR A 235 -31.38 -4.09 -14.29
CA TYR A 235 -32.42 -5.05 -14.67
C TYR A 235 -33.79 -4.39 -14.85
N ALA A 236 -34.18 -3.48 -13.95
CA ALA A 236 -35.46 -2.78 -14.03
C ALA A 236 -35.56 -1.88 -15.27
N ILE A 237 -34.45 -1.27 -15.71
CA ILE A 237 -34.44 -0.38 -16.87
C ILE A 237 -34.42 -1.16 -18.20
N PHE A 238 -33.61 -2.20 -18.29
CA PHE A 238 -33.30 -2.88 -19.57
C PHE A 238 -33.86 -4.31 -19.66
N GLY A 239 -34.40 -4.88 -18.59
CA GLY A 239 -35.02 -6.21 -18.58
C GLY A 239 -34.08 -7.40 -18.71
N THR A 240 -32.77 -7.22 -18.65
CA THR A 240 -31.77 -8.31 -18.84
C THR A 240 -30.78 -8.41 -17.70
N ALA A 241 -30.36 -9.64 -17.37
CA ALA A 241 -29.36 -9.89 -16.36
C ALA A 241 -28.00 -9.24 -16.71
N ASN A 242 -27.63 -9.26 -17.99
CA ASN A 242 -26.40 -8.62 -18.46
C ASN A 242 -26.41 -7.10 -18.19
N ALA A 243 -27.55 -6.43 -18.38
CA ALA A 243 -27.67 -5.01 -18.06
C ALA A 243 -27.55 -4.74 -16.56
N GLY A 244 -28.10 -5.64 -15.72
CA GLY A 244 -27.90 -5.56 -14.27
C GLY A 244 -26.43 -5.65 -13.86
N ILE A 245 -25.71 -6.64 -14.39
CA ILE A 245 -24.27 -6.81 -14.15
C ILE A 245 -23.48 -5.60 -14.68
N ALA A 246 -23.76 -5.16 -15.92
CA ALA A 246 -23.09 -4.01 -16.54
C ALA A 246 -23.26 -2.72 -15.72
N THR A 247 -24.45 -2.50 -15.16
CA THR A 247 -24.71 -1.32 -14.32
C THR A 247 -23.84 -1.32 -13.05
N TYR A 248 -23.72 -2.45 -12.37
CA TYR A 248 -22.78 -2.57 -11.25
C TYR A 248 -21.32 -2.37 -11.69
N THR A 249 -20.93 -2.99 -12.79
CA THR A 249 -19.56 -2.89 -13.32
C THR A 249 -19.21 -1.45 -13.69
N LEU A 250 -20.12 -0.72 -14.34
CA LEU A 250 -19.95 0.71 -14.65
C LEU A 250 -19.86 1.56 -13.37
N PHE A 251 -20.69 1.26 -12.37
CA PHE A 251 -20.59 1.93 -11.07
C PHE A 251 -19.19 1.72 -10.45
N GLN A 252 -18.70 0.49 -10.40
CA GLN A 252 -17.38 0.16 -9.84
C GLN A 252 -16.26 0.83 -10.64
N MET A 253 -16.28 0.73 -11.96
CA MET A 253 -15.32 1.37 -12.87
C MET A 253 -15.28 2.89 -12.68
N THR A 254 -16.44 3.53 -12.63
CA THR A 254 -16.57 4.98 -12.38
C THR A 254 -16.00 5.36 -11.02
N THR A 255 -16.36 4.61 -9.97
CA THR A 255 -15.89 4.84 -8.61
C THR A 255 -14.36 4.74 -8.52
N MET A 256 -13.77 3.72 -9.13
CA MET A 256 -12.30 3.56 -9.13
C MET A 256 -11.61 4.67 -9.92
N ALA A 257 -12.14 5.07 -11.09
CA ALA A 257 -11.60 6.18 -11.87
C ALA A 257 -11.66 7.51 -11.08
N LEU A 258 -12.74 7.77 -10.35
CA LEU A 258 -12.87 8.95 -9.48
C LEU A 258 -11.83 8.92 -8.34
N ILE A 259 -11.63 7.77 -7.72
CA ILE A 259 -10.66 7.61 -6.61
C ILE A 259 -9.22 7.86 -7.09
N PHE A 260 -8.83 7.29 -8.22
CA PHE A 260 -7.48 7.51 -8.77
C PHE A 260 -7.28 8.96 -9.23
N SER A 261 -8.30 9.56 -9.83
CA SER A 261 -8.27 10.98 -10.19
C SER A 261 -8.15 11.88 -8.96
N TYR A 262 -8.82 11.53 -7.87
CA TYR A 262 -8.71 12.24 -6.62
C TYR A 262 -7.32 12.13 -5.98
N LEU A 263 -6.66 10.97 -6.09
CA LEU A 263 -5.27 10.81 -5.70
C LEU A 263 -4.37 11.75 -6.51
N ILE A 264 -4.47 11.73 -7.85
CA ILE A 264 -3.65 12.57 -8.74
C ILE A 264 -3.90 14.06 -8.44
N HIS A 265 -5.16 14.46 -8.30
CA HIS A 265 -5.55 15.80 -7.90
C HIS A 265 -4.96 16.19 -6.54
N THR A 266 -4.99 15.30 -5.56
CA THR A 266 -4.39 15.55 -4.23
C THR A 266 -2.88 15.76 -4.34
N VAL A 267 -2.19 14.92 -5.10
CA VAL A 267 -0.74 15.04 -5.36
C VAL A 267 -0.42 16.34 -6.11
N TYR A 268 -1.23 16.70 -7.10
CA TYR A 268 -1.10 17.97 -7.83
C TYR A 268 -1.26 19.18 -6.93
N ARG A 269 -2.27 19.19 -6.05
CA ARG A 269 -2.50 20.27 -5.06
C ARG A 269 -1.36 20.44 -4.06
N GLN A 270 -0.65 19.36 -3.75
CA GLN A 270 0.54 19.41 -2.90
C GLN A 270 1.75 20.07 -3.59
N GLY A 271 1.60 20.45 -4.82
CA GLY A 271 2.66 21.10 -5.59
C GLY A 271 3.60 20.13 -6.28
N ALA A 272 3.19 18.88 -6.53
CA ALA A 272 3.98 17.95 -7.32
C ALA A 272 4.23 18.50 -8.74
N LYS A 273 5.40 18.20 -9.30
CA LYS A 273 5.72 18.53 -10.70
C LYS A 273 4.72 17.85 -11.63
N THR A 274 4.31 18.55 -12.69
CA THR A 274 3.33 18.04 -13.66
C THR A 274 3.72 16.69 -14.25
N GLY A 275 5.02 16.45 -14.49
CA GLY A 275 5.52 15.17 -14.98
C GLY A 275 5.20 13.98 -14.06
N TRP A 276 5.22 14.15 -12.73
CA TRP A 276 4.80 13.10 -11.80
C TRP A 276 3.29 12.84 -11.87
N CYS A 277 2.50 13.89 -12.01
CA CYS A 277 1.04 13.74 -12.16
C CYS A 277 0.69 13.05 -13.47
N ILE A 278 1.39 13.37 -14.57
CA ILE A 278 1.25 12.69 -15.87
C ILE A 278 1.69 11.22 -15.76
N GLY A 279 2.80 10.94 -15.07
CA GLY A 279 3.26 9.56 -14.83
C GLY A 279 2.23 8.72 -14.06
N LEU A 280 1.64 9.28 -13.00
CA LEU A 280 0.55 8.63 -12.26
C LEU A 280 -0.71 8.44 -13.14
N LEU A 281 -1.07 9.45 -13.93
CA LEU A 281 -2.19 9.37 -14.86
C LEU A 281 -1.97 8.26 -15.89
N ALA A 282 -0.79 8.22 -16.51
CA ALA A 282 -0.42 7.17 -17.47
C ALA A 282 -0.44 5.77 -16.81
N TYR A 283 0.06 5.66 -15.60
CA TYR A 283 0.04 4.41 -14.83
C TYR A 283 -1.39 3.90 -14.62
N PHE A 284 -2.30 4.73 -14.12
CA PHE A 284 -3.68 4.30 -13.87
C PHE A 284 -4.51 4.13 -15.15
N ALA A 285 -4.26 4.95 -16.17
CA ALA A 285 -5.04 4.89 -17.42
C ALA A 285 -4.60 3.77 -18.35
N LEU A 286 -3.29 3.52 -18.48
CA LEU A 286 -2.73 2.67 -19.53
C LEU A 286 -2.32 1.27 -19.08
N VAL A 287 -2.06 1.05 -17.77
CA VAL A 287 -1.73 -0.29 -17.28
C VAL A 287 -3.00 -1.16 -17.29
N PRO A 288 -3.06 -2.23 -18.09
CA PRO A 288 -4.27 -3.05 -18.29
C PRO A 288 -4.86 -3.62 -17.00
N PHE A 289 -4.00 -3.90 -16.04
CA PHE A 289 -4.37 -4.41 -14.72
C PHE A 289 -5.45 -3.56 -14.05
N HIS A 290 -5.33 -2.22 -14.07
CA HIS A 290 -6.30 -1.34 -13.43
C HIS A 290 -7.67 -1.38 -14.13
N ALA A 291 -7.68 -1.39 -15.47
CA ALA A 291 -8.90 -1.52 -16.24
C ALA A 291 -9.59 -2.87 -15.96
N MET A 292 -8.87 -3.98 -16.09
CA MET A 292 -9.42 -5.33 -15.90
C MET A 292 -9.96 -5.52 -14.47
N TYR A 293 -9.22 -5.10 -13.45
CA TYR A 293 -9.69 -5.20 -12.07
C TYR A 293 -10.90 -4.30 -11.81
N SER A 294 -10.96 -3.09 -12.39
CA SER A 294 -12.14 -2.22 -12.25
C SER A 294 -13.42 -2.84 -12.81
N LEU A 295 -13.31 -3.78 -13.75
CA LEU A 295 -14.43 -4.52 -14.37
C LEU A 295 -14.73 -5.84 -13.66
N THR A 296 -13.86 -6.31 -12.77
CA THR A 296 -14.07 -7.55 -12.03
C THR A 296 -14.97 -7.29 -10.82
N MET A 297 -16.11 -7.98 -10.78
CA MET A 297 -17.03 -7.90 -9.64
C MET A 297 -16.41 -8.58 -8.42
N TRP A 298 -15.56 -7.85 -7.70
CA TRP A 298 -14.86 -8.37 -6.54
C TRP A 298 -14.83 -7.34 -5.42
N LYS A 299 -15.21 -7.77 -4.21
CA LYS A 299 -15.25 -6.91 -3.02
C LYS A 299 -13.95 -6.17 -2.75
N ASP A 300 -12.82 -6.82 -3.06
CA ASP A 300 -11.48 -6.28 -2.79
C ASP A 300 -11.14 -5.06 -3.64
N ILE A 301 -11.81 -4.85 -4.77
CA ILE A 301 -11.58 -3.70 -5.64
C ILE A 301 -12.09 -2.42 -4.97
N LEU A 302 -13.36 -2.40 -4.59
CA LEU A 302 -13.93 -1.25 -3.86
C LEU A 302 -13.24 -1.05 -2.51
N PHE A 303 -12.92 -2.15 -1.80
CA PHE A 303 -12.16 -2.09 -0.56
C PHE A 303 -10.80 -1.42 -0.76
N GLY A 304 -10.02 -1.80 -1.77
CA GLY A 304 -8.74 -1.18 -2.11
C GLY A 304 -8.86 0.31 -2.43
N GLY A 305 -9.90 0.70 -3.16
CA GLY A 305 -10.23 2.11 -3.40
C GLY A 305 -10.52 2.89 -2.12
N VAL A 306 -11.31 2.32 -1.21
CA VAL A 306 -11.63 2.94 0.08
C VAL A 306 -10.40 3.03 0.98
N VAL A 307 -9.54 2.00 1.00
CA VAL A 307 -8.25 2.04 1.73
C VAL A 307 -7.37 3.19 1.22
N LEU A 308 -7.32 3.41 -0.09
CA LEU A 308 -6.60 4.55 -0.67
C LEU A 308 -7.19 5.89 -0.21
N LEU A 309 -8.51 6.05 -0.22
CA LEU A 309 -9.18 7.25 0.30
C LEU A 309 -8.92 7.45 1.79
N PHE A 310 -8.94 6.37 2.57
CA PHE A 310 -8.61 6.40 3.99
C PHE A 310 -7.18 6.88 4.23
N ALA A 311 -6.20 6.34 3.49
CA ALA A 311 -4.81 6.77 3.57
C ALA A 311 -4.63 8.26 3.22
N ILE A 312 -5.34 8.75 2.19
CA ILE A 312 -5.35 10.17 1.82
C ILE A 312 -5.97 11.02 2.94
N SER A 313 -7.06 10.57 3.54
CA SER A 313 -7.73 11.29 4.62
C SER A 313 -6.86 11.38 5.87
N LEU A 314 -6.25 10.26 6.28
CA LEU A 314 -5.31 10.19 7.40
C LEU A 314 -4.10 11.11 7.17
N TRP A 315 -3.54 11.09 5.97
CA TRP A 315 -2.45 11.97 5.62
C TRP A 315 -2.86 13.45 5.67
N LYS A 316 -4.03 13.83 5.15
CA LYS A 316 -4.56 15.20 5.24
C LYS A 316 -4.79 15.62 6.68
N LEU A 317 -5.32 14.73 7.51
CA LEU A 317 -5.58 14.96 8.93
C LEU A 317 -4.28 15.24 9.70
N LEU A 318 -3.27 14.39 9.54
CA LEU A 318 -1.95 14.58 10.13
C LEU A 318 -1.28 15.88 9.67
N ASN A 319 -1.51 16.27 8.42
CA ASN A 319 -0.94 17.45 7.82
C ASN A 319 -1.50 18.73 8.43
N ARG A 320 -2.82 18.82 8.51
CA ARG A 320 -3.51 19.94 9.12
C ARG A 320 -3.11 20.11 10.59
N TYR A 321 -3.07 18.98 11.31
CA TYR A 321 -2.62 18.98 12.71
C TYR A 321 -1.20 19.57 12.87
N ARG A 322 -0.25 19.12 12.04
CA ARG A 322 1.13 19.62 12.08
C ARG A 322 1.26 21.11 11.70
N SER A 323 0.38 21.57 10.81
CA SER A 323 0.30 23.02 10.46
C SER A 323 -0.44 23.86 11.49
N GLY A 324 -0.93 23.27 12.59
CA GLY A 324 -1.73 23.97 13.59
C GLY A 324 -3.15 24.33 13.14
N GLU A 325 -3.58 23.78 12.00
CA GLU A 325 -4.92 24.00 11.45
C GLU A 325 -5.95 23.05 12.07
N SER A 326 -7.22 23.48 12.06
CA SER A 326 -8.33 22.62 12.51
C SER A 326 -8.45 21.35 11.65
N ILE A 327 -8.64 20.20 12.30
CA ILE A 327 -8.81 18.90 11.63
C ILE A 327 -10.27 18.64 11.20
N TRP A 328 -11.23 19.39 11.73
CA TRP A 328 -12.67 19.20 11.48
C TRP A 328 -13.06 19.06 9.99
N PRO A 329 -12.51 19.84 9.04
CA PRO A 329 -12.89 19.72 7.63
C PRO A 329 -12.49 18.38 6.98
N VAL A 330 -11.57 17.63 7.58
CA VAL A 330 -11.07 16.34 7.04
C VAL A 330 -11.63 15.15 7.80
N LEU A 331 -12.08 15.38 9.03
CA LEU A 331 -12.58 14.33 9.92
C LEU A 331 -13.73 13.53 9.29
N PRO A 332 -14.75 14.12 8.64
CA PRO A 332 -15.82 13.35 8.00
C PRO A 332 -15.30 12.38 6.94
N MET A 333 -14.33 12.79 6.13
CA MET A 333 -13.74 11.90 5.14
C MET A 333 -12.99 10.74 5.81
N PHE A 334 -12.26 10.99 6.89
CA PHE A 334 -11.57 9.97 7.67
C PHE A 334 -12.56 8.97 8.26
N THR A 335 -13.61 9.44 8.92
CA THR A 335 -14.65 8.61 9.53
C THR A 335 -15.40 7.78 8.49
N ILE A 336 -15.91 8.41 7.43
CA ILE A 336 -16.67 7.72 6.37
C ILE A 336 -15.82 6.65 5.72
N THR A 337 -14.58 6.95 5.37
CA THR A 337 -13.69 5.96 4.74
C THR A 337 -13.31 4.83 5.70
N GLY A 338 -13.12 5.10 7.00
CA GLY A 338 -12.90 4.08 8.03
C GLY A 338 -14.10 3.16 8.21
N VAL A 339 -15.32 3.70 8.27
CA VAL A 339 -16.55 2.94 8.33
C VAL A 339 -16.75 2.09 7.07
N LEU A 340 -16.59 2.67 5.88
CA LEU A 340 -16.70 1.92 4.61
C LEU A 340 -15.67 0.80 4.52
N MET A 341 -14.44 1.05 4.96
CA MET A 341 -13.39 0.03 5.04
C MET A 341 -13.79 -1.13 5.95
N SER A 342 -14.40 -0.82 7.08
CA SER A 342 -14.91 -1.81 8.05
C SER A 342 -16.09 -2.61 7.51
N LEU A 343 -16.99 -1.97 6.78
CA LEU A 343 -18.18 -2.60 6.20
C LEU A 343 -17.88 -3.46 4.97
N LEU A 344 -16.85 -3.10 4.20
CA LEU A 344 -16.47 -3.84 3.00
C LEU A 344 -15.60 -5.07 3.30
N ARG A 345 -14.94 -5.12 4.46
CA ARG A 345 -14.09 -6.26 4.83
C ARG A 345 -13.82 -6.32 6.34
N THR A 346 -13.90 -7.51 6.93
CA THR A 346 -13.63 -7.72 8.37
C THR A 346 -12.21 -7.27 8.76
N ASN A 347 -11.21 -7.56 7.91
CA ASN A 347 -9.83 -7.10 8.13
C ASN A 347 -9.72 -5.57 8.08
N GLY A 348 -10.62 -4.90 7.34
CA GLY A 348 -10.72 -3.44 7.31
C GLY A 348 -11.13 -2.85 8.66
N PHE A 349 -12.07 -3.50 9.36
CA PHE A 349 -12.45 -3.12 10.72
C PHE A 349 -11.25 -3.20 11.67
N LEU A 350 -10.50 -4.31 11.65
CA LEU A 350 -9.32 -4.47 12.49
C LEU A 350 -8.25 -3.41 12.19
N ALA A 351 -8.00 -3.13 10.90
CA ALA A 351 -7.05 -2.11 10.49
C ALA A 351 -7.48 -0.71 10.94
N PHE A 352 -8.77 -0.37 10.80
CA PHE A 352 -9.31 0.90 11.28
C PHE A 352 -9.23 1.01 12.80
N ALA A 353 -9.67 -0.02 13.52
CA ALA A 353 -9.61 -0.06 14.99
C ALA A 353 -8.19 0.09 15.52
N LEU A 354 -7.19 -0.51 14.85
CA LEU A 354 -5.78 -0.33 15.18
C LEU A 354 -5.26 1.08 14.87
N CYS A 355 -5.76 1.73 13.83
CA CYS A 355 -5.36 3.10 13.49
C CYS A 355 -5.83 4.14 14.51
N ILE A 356 -6.97 3.95 15.16
CA ILE A 356 -7.56 4.93 16.10
C ILE A 356 -6.62 5.26 17.27
N PRO A 357 -6.06 4.28 18.04
CA PRO A 357 -5.13 4.59 19.13
C PRO A 357 -3.90 5.37 18.66
N PHE A 358 -3.34 5.00 17.49
CA PHE A 358 -2.19 5.72 16.93
C PHE A 358 -2.57 7.14 16.50
N ALA A 359 -3.74 7.32 15.87
CA ALA A 359 -4.23 8.63 15.49
C ALA A 359 -4.48 9.52 16.73
N VAL A 360 -5.06 8.98 17.80
CA VAL A 360 -5.28 9.69 19.06
C VAL A 360 -3.94 10.14 19.68
N VAL A 361 -2.94 9.25 19.77
CA VAL A 361 -1.61 9.58 20.30
C VAL A 361 -0.91 10.63 19.43
N MET A 362 -0.98 10.50 18.11
CA MET A 362 -0.35 11.44 17.18
C MET A 362 -1.04 12.81 17.17
N LEU A 363 -2.36 12.84 17.41
CA LEU A 363 -3.20 14.04 17.41
C LEU A 363 -3.57 14.52 18.82
N ARG A 364 -2.73 14.23 19.80
CA ARG A 364 -2.97 14.42 21.25
C ARG A 364 -3.57 15.79 21.65
N LYS A 365 -3.36 16.85 20.87
CA LYS A 365 -3.96 18.17 21.11
C LYS A 365 -5.42 18.29 20.64
N GLN A 366 -5.87 17.38 19.78
CA GLN A 366 -7.21 17.34 19.17
C GLN A 366 -7.77 15.90 19.18
N TRP A 367 -7.51 15.14 20.24
CA TRP A 367 -7.84 13.72 20.32
C TRP A 367 -9.34 13.45 20.43
N LEU A 368 -10.10 14.34 21.08
CA LEU A 368 -11.54 14.17 21.28
C LEU A 368 -12.32 13.97 19.97
N PRO A 369 -12.15 14.83 18.94
CA PRO A 369 -12.81 14.61 17.66
C PRO A 369 -12.45 13.29 16.99
N VAL A 370 -11.17 12.86 17.12
CA VAL A 370 -10.70 11.61 16.52
C VAL A 370 -11.29 10.38 17.21
N LEU A 371 -11.44 10.44 18.53
CA LEU A 371 -12.04 9.35 19.30
C LEU A 371 -13.55 9.23 19.04
N ALA A 372 -14.22 10.36 18.76
CA ALA A 372 -15.65 10.41 18.47
C ALA A 372 -16.00 10.03 17.02
N SER A 373 -14.99 9.91 16.14
CA SER A 373 -15.17 9.52 14.74
C SER A 373 -15.28 8.02 14.56
#